data_3842ea8b81125b890ed0c80b0af87702
#
_entry.id   3842ea8b81125b890ed0c80b0af87702
#
_cell.length_a   1.000
_cell.length_b   1.000
_cell.length_c   1.000
_cell.angle_alpha   90.00
_cell.angle_beta   90.00
_cell.angle_gamma   90.00
#
_symmetry.space_group_name_H-M   'P 1'
#
loop_
_entity.id
_entity.type
_entity.pdbx_description
1 polymer ?
#
loop_
_entity_poly.entity_id
_entity_poly.type
_entity_poly.pdbx_seq_one_letter_code
_entity_poly.pdbx_strand_id
1 'polypeptide(L)'
;PQPYGVEVPEGLEFGEGKKPVPMWIWLHGRGDTATDISFVYSRLMAKKPGQFQPAGTIVIHPLGRFCNGWKSAGEIDVFEARDDAKARFNVDGNRIALAGFSMGGAGAWHLGAHYADQWACVHTGAGFADVKRYTKLTPDKYPVWYEQKMWGFYDVPDYARNFLNVPLV
;
A
#
# COMPACT_ATOMS: atom_id res chain seq x y z
N PRO A 1 4.33 -16.41 6.75
CA PRO A 1 4.65 -15.18 6.05
C PRO A 1 4.48 -15.37 4.55
N GLN A 2 3.99 -14.34 3.87
CA GLN A 2 3.86 -14.33 2.42
C GLN A 2 5.15 -13.80 1.79
N PRO A 3 5.47 -14.19 0.55
CA PRO A 3 6.58 -13.59 -0.17
C PRO A 3 6.28 -12.13 -0.49
N TYR A 4 7.31 -11.31 -0.52
CA TYR A 4 7.22 -9.94 -1.04
C TYR A 4 8.47 -9.62 -1.87
N GLY A 5 8.33 -8.72 -2.83
CA GLY A 5 9.45 -8.26 -3.65
C GLY A 5 10.18 -7.11 -2.95
N VAL A 6 11.49 -7.02 -3.18
CA VAL A 6 12.32 -5.92 -2.68
C VAL A 6 13.17 -5.37 -3.82
N GLU A 7 13.11 -4.06 -4.02
CA GLU A 7 14.04 -3.34 -4.89
C GLU A 7 15.01 -2.55 -4.02
N VAL A 8 16.28 -2.84 -4.15
CA VAL A 8 17.36 -2.14 -3.44
C VAL A 8 18.14 -1.32 -4.46
N PRO A 9 18.29 0.00 -4.30
CA PRO A 9 19.08 0.84 -5.19
C PRO A 9 20.54 0.41 -5.22
N GLU A 10 21.16 0.49 -6.40
CA GLU A 10 22.58 0.19 -6.56
C GLU A 10 23.43 1.10 -5.65
N GLY A 11 24.40 0.50 -4.97
CA GLY A 11 25.29 1.20 -4.05
C GLY A 11 24.66 1.63 -2.72
N LEU A 12 23.40 1.28 -2.45
CA LEU A 12 22.79 1.54 -1.15
C LEU A 12 23.36 0.60 -0.10
N GLU A 13 23.99 1.16 0.94
CA GLU A 13 24.40 0.41 2.11
C GLU A 13 23.26 0.32 3.12
N PHE A 14 22.97 -0.88 3.62
CA PHE A 14 21.88 -1.14 4.57
C PHE A 14 22.30 -2.22 5.59
N GLY A 15 21.46 -2.41 6.60
CA GLY A 15 21.67 -3.40 7.65
C GLY A 15 22.30 -2.85 8.90
N GLU A 16 22.76 -3.73 9.79
CA GLU A 16 23.31 -3.38 11.08
C GLU A 16 24.53 -2.48 10.95
N GLY A 17 24.60 -1.42 11.76
CA GLY A 17 25.70 -0.45 11.75
C GLY A 17 25.72 0.55 10.58
N LYS A 18 24.78 0.48 9.66
CA LYS A 18 24.60 1.44 8.56
C LYS A 18 23.56 2.50 8.92
N LYS A 19 23.56 3.63 8.20
CA LYS A 19 22.53 4.66 8.38
C LYS A 19 21.15 4.07 8.06
N PRO A 20 20.12 4.38 8.86
CA PRO A 20 18.75 4.00 8.54
C PRO A 20 18.30 4.56 7.20
N VAL A 21 17.66 3.72 6.38
CA VAL A 21 17.25 4.05 5.02
C VAL A 21 15.74 4.30 4.93
N PRO A 22 15.26 5.18 4.03
CA PRO A 22 13.85 5.33 3.76
C PRO A 22 13.31 4.10 3.03
N MET A 23 12.00 3.86 3.16
CA MET A 23 11.31 2.77 2.49
C MET A 23 10.01 3.24 1.85
N TRP A 24 9.73 2.74 0.66
CA TRP A 24 8.41 2.82 0.05
C TRP A 24 7.75 1.44 0.04
N ILE A 25 6.47 1.41 0.35
CA ILE A 25 5.62 0.24 0.19
C ILE A 25 4.74 0.51 -1.03
N TRP A 26 4.92 -0.28 -2.09
CA TRP A 26 4.16 -0.14 -3.32
C TRP A 26 3.09 -1.21 -3.44
N LEU A 27 1.83 -0.77 -3.44
CA LEU A 27 0.66 -1.62 -3.59
C LEU A 27 0.28 -1.72 -5.06
N HIS A 28 0.29 -2.94 -5.61
CA HIS A 28 -0.05 -3.18 -7.00
C HIS A 28 -1.56 -3.02 -7.28
N GLY A 29 -1.89 -2.82 -8.55
CA GLY A 29 -3.26 -2.76 -9.02
C GLY A 29 -3.89 -4.15 -9.21
N ARG A 30 -5.16 -4.15 -9.64
CA ARG A 30 -5.85 -5.37 -10.05
C ARG A 30 -5.43 -5.78 -11.47
N GLY A 31 -5.27 -7.06 -11.69
CA GLY A 31 -5.14 -7.64 -13.02
C GLY A 31 -6.18 -8.74 -13.24
N ASP A 32 -6.91 -8.69 -14.33
CA ASP A 32 -7.95 -9.69 -14.62
C ASP A 32 -7.35 -11.05 -15.02
N THR A 33 -6.15 -11.02 -15.58
CA THR A 33 -5.40 -12.21 -16.03
C THR A 33 -4.06 -12.40 -15.31
N ALA A 34 -3.69 -11.47 -14.43
CA ALA A 34 -2.45 -11.53 -13.66
C ALA A 34 -2.73 -11.87 -12.21
N THR A 35 -1.89 -12.70 -11.63
CA THR A 35 -1.90 -13.00 -10.19
C THR A 35 -1.05 -11.97 -9.44
N ASP A 36 -1.23 -11.87 -8.12
CA ASP A 36 -0.41 -11.00 -7.28
C ASP A 36 1.08 -11.33 -7.43
N ILE A 37 1.44 -12.59 -7.51
CA ILE A 37 2.82 -13.02 -7.74
C ILE A 37 3.36 -12.53 -9.09
N SER A 38 2.51 -12.40 -10.12
CA SER A 38 2.93 -11.86 -11.42
C SER A 38 3.28 -10.38 -11.34
N PHE A 39 2.59 -9.61 -10.52
CA PHE A 39 2.94 -8.21 -10.25
C PHE A 39 4.30 -8.10 -9.57
N VAL A 40 4.51 -8.86 -8.49
CA VAL A 40 5.79 -8.91 -7.77
C VAL A 40 6.91 -9.32 -8.73
N TYR A 41 6.73 -10.42 -9.46
CA TYR A 41 7.71 -10.94 -10.41
C TYR A 41 8.06 -9.92 -11.50
N SER A 42 7.05 -9.24 -12.07
CA SER A 42 7.28 -8.25 -13.12
C SER A 42 8.15 -7.07 -12.66
N ARG A 43 8.06 -6.71 -11.40
CA ARG A 43 8.89 -5.67 -10.79
C ARG A 43 10.33 -6.14 -10.59
N LEU A 44 10.51 -7.33 -10.04
CA LEU A 44 11.81 -7.91 -9.79
C LEU A 44 12.60 -8.18 -11.08
N MET A 45 11.89 -8.49 -12.18
CA MET A 45 12.50 -8.75 -13.49
C MET A 45 12.61 -7.52 -14.38
N ALA A 46 12.19 -6.35 -13.91
CA ALA A 46 12.31 -5.12 -14.67
C ALA A 46 13.79 -4.75 -14.86
N LYS A 47 14.20 -4.52 -16.12
CA LYS A 47 15.60 -4.14 -16.46
C LYS A 47 15.95 -2.70 -16.08
N LYS A 48 14.97 -1.90 -15.69
CA LYS A 48 15.14 -0.51 -15.27
C LYS A 48 14.43 -0.31 -13.94
N PRO A 49 14.95 0.56 -13.08
CA PRO A 49 14.25 0.96 -11.87
C PRO A 49 12.80 1.34 -12.18
N GLY A 50 11.88 0.97 -11.31
CA GLY A 50 10.49 1.35 -11.44
C GLY A 50 10.33 2.87 -11.47
N GLN A 51 9.28 3.36 -12.13
CA GLN A 51 8.97 4.79 -12.23
C GLN A 51 8.88 5.47 -10.85
N PHE A 52 8.62 4.69 -9.82
CA PHE A 52 8.44 5.15 -8.45
C PHE A 52 9.52 4.59 -7.51
N GLN A 53 10.73 4.45 -8.00
CA GLN A 53 11.88 4.11 -7.15
C GLN A 53 12.68 5.39 -6.83
N PRO A 54 12.40 6.04 -5.70
CA PRO A 54 13.15 7.23 -5.29
C PRO A 54 14.61 6.88 -5.02
N ALA A 55 15.52 7.77 -5.36
CA ALA A 55 16.95 7.56 -5.12
C ALA A 55 17.23 7.29 -3.63
N GLY A 56 18.07 6.29 -3.35
CA GLY A 56 18.46 5.93 -1.99
C GLY A 56 17.34 5.34 -1.12
N THR A 57 16.27 4.84 -1.73
CA THR A 57 15.10 4.34 -1.03
C THR A 57 14.86 2.87 -1.40
N ILE A 58 14.65 2.02 -0.41
CA ILE A 58 14.19 0.64 -0.62
C ILE A 58 12.71 0.66 -0.98
N VAL A 59 12.32 -0.11 -2.00
CA VAL A 59 10.92 -0.29 -2.35
C VAL A 59 10.52 -1.75 -2.11
N ILE A 60 9.45 -1.96 -1.35
CA ILE A 60 8.88 -3.30 -1.16
C ILE A 60 7.54 -3.44 -1.86
N HIS A 61 7.28 -4.65 -2.37
CA HIS A 61 6.07 -5.02 -3.08
C HIS A 61 5.40 -6.19 -2.34
N PRO A 62 4.47 -5.92 -1.40
CA PRO A 62 3.71 -6.98 -0.74
C PRO A 62 2.89 -7.80 -1.72
N LEU A 63 2.58 -9.06 -1.37
CA LEU A 63 1.79 -9.96 -2.22
C LEU A 63 0.32 -9.54 -2.30
N GLY A 64 -0.31 -9.22 -1.17
CA GLY A 64 -1.70 -8.74 -1.12
C GLY A 64 -2.78 -9.83 -1.15
N ARG A 65 -2.40 -11.09 -1.35
CA ARG A 65 -3.29 -12.28 -1.33
C ARG A 65 -4.54 -12.14 -2.18
N PHE A 66 -4.34 -12.09 -3.50
CA PHE A 66 -5.40 -11.98 -4.49
C PHE A 66 -6.18 -10.64 -4.43
N CYS A 67 -6.72 -10.19 -5.50
CA CYS A 67 -7.35 -8.87 -5.73
C CYS A 67 -8.45 -8.49 -4.70
N ASN A 68 -8.12 -8.47 -3.42
CA ASN A 68 -9.03 -8.17 -2.31
C ASN A 68 -9.08 -6.66 -1.92
N GLY A 69 -8.46 -5.81 -2.72
CA GLY A 69 -8.40 -4.37 -2.46
C GLY A 69 -7.48 -4.00 -1.29
N TRP A 70 -6.53 -4.85 -0.95
CA TRP A 70 -5.61 -4.68 0.18
C TRP A 70 -6.33 -4.68 1.54
N LYS A 71 -7.47 -5.36 1.60
CA LYS A 71 -8.32 -5.48 2.79
C LYS A 71 -8.07 -6.82 3.49
N SER A 72 -8.41 -6.89 4.77
CA SER A 72 -8.30 -8.14 5.56
C SER A 72 -6.92 -8.79 5.46
N ALA A 73 -6.81 -9.95 4.80
CA ALA A 73 -5.54 -10.66 4.65
C ALA A 73 -4.50 -9.87 3.83
N GLY A 74 -4.93 -9.05 2.87
CA GLY A 74 -4.03 -8.17 2.12
C GLY A 74 -3.44 -7.05 2.97
N GLU A 75 -4.21 -6.52 3.92
CA GLU A 75 -3.73 -5.56 4.93
C GLU A 75 -2.66 -6.19 5.82
N ILE A 76 -2.90 -7.41 6.30
CA ILE A 76 -1.92 -8.16 7.10
C ILE A 76 -0.60 -8.32 6.34
N ASP A 77 -0.65 -8.66 5.07
CA ASP A 77 0.55 -8.82 4.24
C ASP A 77 1.38 -7.54 4.13
N VAL A 78 0.74 -6.38 4.08
CA VAL A 78 1.44 -5.10 4.06
C VAL A 78 2.25 -4.89 5.33
N PHE A 79 1.66 -5.15 6.49
CA PHE A 79 2.33 -4.96 7.77
C PHE A 79 3.40 -6.02 8.03
N GLU A 80 3.14 -7.29 7.70
CA GLU A 80 4.15 -8.35 7.80
C GLU A 80 5.37 -8.06 6.92
N ALA A 81 5.16 -7.66 5.66
CA ALA A 81 6.25 -7.30 4.76
C ALA A 81 7.03 -6.07 5.24
N ARG A 82 6.32 -5.05 5.74
CA ARG A 82 6.94 -3.85 6.33
C ARG A 82 7.83 -4.19 7.51
N ASP A 83 7.34 -4.99 8.43
CA ASP A 83 8.04 -5.27 9.68
C ASP A 83 9.26 -6.18 9.44
N ASP A 84 9.15 -7.16 8.54
CA ASP A 84 10.29 -7.97 8.11
C ASP A 84 11.34 -7.11 7.38
N ALA A 85 10.92 -6.22 6.48
CA ALA A 85 11.84 -5.32 5.79
C ALA A 85 12.55 -4.34 6.75
N LYS A 86 11.84 -3.80 7.74
CA LYS A 86 12.46 -2.97 8.80
C LYS A 86 13.56 -3.72 9.54
N ALA A 87 13.32 -4.97 9.89
CA ALA A 87 14.29 -5.79 10.60
C ALA A 87 15.53 -6.12 9.75
N ARG A 88 15.33 -6.37 8.44
CA ARG A 88 16.43 -6.79 7.54
C ARG A 88 17.28 -5.64 7.02
N PHE A 89 16.67 -4.50 6.75
CA PHE A 89 17.30 -3.42 5.97
C PHE A 89 17.63 -2.17 6.80
N ASN A 90 17.46 -2.22 8.11
CA ASN A 90 17.63 -1.05 8.98
C ASN A 90 16.86 0.17 8.45
N VAL A 91 15.56 0.01 8.27
CA VAL A 91 14.68 1.07 7.75
C VAL A 91 14.39 2.11 8.83
N ASP A 92 14.44 3.39 8.45
CA ASP A 92 13.98 4.48 9.30
C ASP A 92 12.44 4.49 9.38
N GLY A 93 11.91 4.15 10.54
CA GLY A 93 10.46 4.08 10.78
C GLY A 93 9.73 5.40 10.52
N ASN A 94 10.42 6.55 10.60
CA ASN A 94 9.85 7.86 10.34
C ASN A 94 9.88 8.25 8.84
N ARG A 95 10.44 7.40 7.99
CA ARG A 95 10.58 7.65 6.54
C ARG A 95 10.01 6.48 5.72
N ILE A 96 8.83 6.01 6.13
CA ILE A 96 8.09 4.98 5.39
C ILE A 96 6.94 5.66 4.63
N ALA A 97 6.97 5.58 3.31
CA ALA A 97 5.88 6.04 2.45
C ALA A 97 5.02 4.86 1.99
N LEU A 98 3.71 5.06 1.98
CA LEU A 98 2.75 4.12 1.41
C LEU A 98 2.29 4.63 0.05
N ALA A 99 2.41 3.83 -0.98
CA ALA A 99 2.03 4.20 -2.34
C ALA A 99 1.29 3.07 -3.05
N GLY A 100 0.41 3.40 -3.99
CA GLY A 100 -0.26 2.41 -4.81
C GLY A 100 -0.99 3.03 -5.98
N PHE A 101 -1.37 2.19 -6.94
CA PHE A 101 -2.11 2.62 -8.13
C PHE A 101 -3.33 1.73 -8.37
N SER A 102 -4.46 2.33 -8.80
CA SER A 102 -5.72 1.63 -9.06
C SER A 102 -6.21 0.91 -7.79
N MET A 103 -6.33 -0.42 -7.79
CA MET A 103 -6.65 -1.19 -6.58
C MET A 103 -5.63 -0.91 -5.46
N GLY A 104 -4.34 -0.78 -5.79
CA GLY A 104 -3.31 -0.38 -4.83
C GLY A 104 -3.49 1.04 -4.30
N GLY A 105 -4.00 1.96 -5.14
CA GLY A 105 -4.39 3.30 -4.71
C GLY A 105 -5.56 3.28 -3.72
N ALA A 106 -6.54 2.39 -3.91
CA ALA A 106 -7.60 2.18 -2.93
C ALA A 106 -7.06 1.60 -1.61
N GLY A 107 -6.10 0.67 -1.69
CA GLY A 107 -5.38 0.16 -0.53
C GLY A 107 -4.62 1.27 0.21
N ALA A 108 -3.90 2.12 -0.52
CA ALA A 108 -3.19 3.25 0.05
C ALA A 108 -4.16 4.25 0.73
N TRP A 109 -5.35 4.47 0.17
CA TRP A 109 -6.38 5.28 0.81
C TRP A 109 -6.78 4.72 2.18
N HIS A 110 -7.24 3.47 2.24
CA HIS A 110 -7.77 2.95 3.51
C HIS A 110 -6.66 2.67 4.53
N LEU A 111 -5.52 2.11 4.14
CA LEU A 111 -4.39 1.90 5.04
C LEU A 111 -3.80 3.24 5.53
N GLY A 112 -3.75 4.24 4.64
CA GLY A 112 -3.34 5.59 5.00
C GLY A 112 -4.26 6.24 6.03
N ALA A 113 -5.58 6.09 5.86
CA ALA A 113 -6.55 6.67 6.77
C ALA A 113 -6.62 5.95 8.12
N HIS A 114 -6.58 4.61 8.13
CA HIS A 114 -6.76 3.83 9.36
C HIS A 114 -5.49 3.75 10.21
N TYR A 115 -4.32 3.87 9.58
CA TYR A 115 -3.01 3.76 10.23
C TYR A 115 -2.13 4.99 9.93
N ALA A 116 -2.72 6.18 10.00
CA ALA A 116 -2.09 7.43 9.59
C ALA A 116 -0.76 7.72 10.33
N ASP A 117 -0.61 7.25 11.55
CA ASP A 117 0.59 7.36 12.35
C ASP A 117 1.78 6.49 11.88
N GLN A 118 1.53 5.59 10.92
CA GLN A 118 2.54 4.66 10.40
C GLN A 118 3.27 5.16 9.16
N TRP A 119 2.81 6.28 8.58
CA TRP A 119 3.26 6.72 7.26
C TRP A 119 3.81 8.15 7.27
N ALA A 120 4.98 8.33 6.69
CA ALA A 120 5.55 9.65 6.45
C ALA A 120 4.78 10.43 5.36
N CYS A 121 4.25 9.72 4.37
CA CYS A 121 3.34 10.25 3.37
C CYS A 121 2.58 9.10 2.69
N VAL A 122 1.47 9.44 2.01
CA VAL A 122 0.62 8.48 1.30
C VAL A 122 0.35 8.96 -0.12
N HIS A 123 0.58 8.08 -1.10
CA HIS A 123 0.27 8.32 -2.51
C HIS A 123 -0.86 7.39 -2.97
N THR A 124 -1.98 7.96 -3.39
CA THR A 124 -3.23 7.23 -3.65
C THR A 124 -3.60 7.22 -5.15
N GLY A 125 -2.67 6.84 -6.00
CA GLY A 125 -2.79 6.93 -7.45
C GLY A 125 -4.04 6.23 -8.02
N ALA A 126 -4.97 7.00 -8.58
CA ALA A 126 -6.21 6.53 -9.22
C ALA A 126 -7.03 5.51 -8.38
N GLY A 127 -6.91 5.56 -7.05
CA GLY A 127 -7.66 4.72 -6.12
C GLY A 127 -9.03 5.27 -5.80
N PHE A 128 -9.98 4.40 -5.49
CA PHE A 128 -11.26 4.82 -4.94
C PHE A 128 -11.19 4.92 -3.41
N ALA A 129 -11.94 5.87 -2.85
CA ALA A 129 -11.95 6.14 -1.42
C ALA A 129 -13.22 5.64 -0.71
N ASP A 130 -14.28 5.36 -1.46
CA ASP A 130 -15.54 4.84 -0.92
C ASP A 130 -16.26 3.90 -1.89
N VAL A 131 -17.02 2.96 -1.32
CA VAL A 131 -17.74 1.92 -2.08
C VAL A 131 -18.86 2.51 -2.92
N LYS A 132 -19.64 3.43 -2.38
CA LYS A 132 -20.84 3.98 -3.03
C LYS A 132 -20.52 4.65 -4.35
N ARG A 133 -19.50 5.53 -4.34
CA ARG A 133 -19.07 6.25 -5.55
C ARG A 133 -18.37 5.34 -6.54
N TYR A 134 -17.54 4.44 -6.05
CA TYR A 134 -16.85 3.49 -6.90
C TYR A 134 -17.81 2.58 -7.67
N THR A 135 -18.81 2.04 -6.98
CA THR A 135 -19.83 1.15 -7.57
C THR A 135 -20.96 1.90 -8.26
N LYS A 136 -20.99 3.25 -8.17
CA LYS A 136 -22.05 4.12 -8.71
C LYS A 136 -23.44 3.73 -8.19
N LEU A 137 -23.53 3.30 -6.95
CA LEU A 137 -24.78 2.96 -6.31
C LEU A 137 -25.63 4.22 -6.09
N THR A 138 -26.89 4.11 -6.44
CA THR A 138 -27.93 5.11 -6.12
C THR A 138 -28.68 4.72 -4.85
N PRO A 139 -29.28 5.66 -4.11
CA PRO A 139 -29.93 5.37 -2.83
C PRO A 139 -30.99 4.24 -2.87
N ASP A 140 -31.69 4.10 -3.98
CA ASP A 140 -32.68 3.03 -4.21
C ASP A 140 -32.06 1.63 -4.33
N LYS A 141 -30.73 1.55 -4.55
CA LYS A 141 -29.94 0.31 -4.67
C LYS A 141 -29.06 0.06 -3.45
N TYR A 142 -29.16 0.89 -2.42
CA TYR A 142 -28.38 0.65 -1.22
C TYR A 142 -28.83 -0.65 -0.54
N PRO A 143 -27.92 -1.47 -0.09
CA PRO A 143 -28.24 -2.64 0.69
C PRO A 143 -28.84 -2.24 2.05
N VAL A 144 -29.24 -3.20 2.84
CA VAL A 144 -29.77 -2.99 4.19
C VAL A 144 -28.75 -2.25 5.09
N TRP A 145 -29.25 -1.53 6.08
CA TRP A 145 -28.45 -0.60 6.88
C TRP A 145 -27.19 -1.20 7.53
N TYR A 146 -27.24 -2.47 7.94
CA TYR A 146 -26.09 -3.11 8.57
C TYR A 146 -24.98 -3.41 7.57
N GLU A 147 -25.30 -3.74 6.32
CA GLU A 147 -24.29 -3.87 5.25
C GLU A 147 -23.68 -2.52 4.92
N GLN A 148 -24.48 -1.44 4.91
CA GLN A 148 -23.95 -0.09 4.73
C GLN A 148 -22.98 0.30 5.84
N LYS A 149 -23.21 -0.14 7.08
CA LYS A 149 -22.27 0.06 8.18
C LYS A 149 -20.93 -0.68 7.96
N MET A 150 -20.96 -1.84 7.32
CA MET A 150 -19.75 -2.58 7.02
C MET A 150 -18.83 -1.87 6.03
N TRP A 151 -19.37 -0.99 5.17
CA TRP A 151 -18.52 -0.16 4.30
C TRP A 151 -17.58 0.73 5.11
N GLY A 152 -18.04 1.25 6.25
CA GLY A 152 -17.23 2.08 7.15
C GLY A 152 -15.98 1.40 7.71
N PHE A 153 -15.82 0.08 7.57
CA PHE A 153 -14.57 -0.57 7.93
C PHE A 153 -13.41 -0.18 6.99
N TYR A 154 -13.73 0.26 5.77
CA TYR A 154 -12.70 0.55 4.76
C TYR A 154 -12.95 1.86 4.00
N ASP A 155 -14.14 2.45 4.10
CA ASP A 155 -14.46 3.72 3.45
C ASP A 155 -13.73 4.87 4.15
N VAL A 156 -12.99 5.63 3.38
CA VAL A 156 -12.07 6.66 3.85
C VAL A 156 -12.76 7.96 4.34
N PRO A 157 -13.92 8.38 3.77
CA PRO A 157 -14.54 9.65 4.18
C PRO A 157 -14.77 9.79 5.69
N ASP A 158 -15.08 8.68 6.37
CA ASP A 158 -15.32 8.68 7.82
C ASP A 158 -14.03 8.88 8.62
N TYR A 159 -12.87 8.62 8.02
CA TYR A 159 -11.54 8.70 8.62
C TYR A 159 -10.66 9.81 8.03
N ALA A 160 -11.20 10.65 7.16
CA ALA A 160 -10.44 11.67 6.43
C ALA A 160 -9.64 12.62 7.35
N ARG A 161 -10.12 12.85 8.58
CA ARG A 161 -9.43 13.67 9.58
C ARG A 161 -8.08 13.10 10.02
N ASN A 162 -7.87 11.80 9.87
CA ASN A 162 -6.60 11.16 10.23
C ASN A 162 -5.45 11.62 9.32
N PHE A 163 -5.76 12.18 8.16
CA PHE A 163 -4.76 12.74 7.24
C PHE A 163 -4.28 14.16 7.59
N LEU A 164 -4.75 14.77 8.67
CA LEU A 164 -4.35 16.15 9.02
C LEU A 164 -2.84 16.38 9.09
N ASN A 165 -2.10 15.36 9.52
CA ASN A 165 -0.65 15.42 9.69
C ASN A 165 0.10 14.47 8.74
N VAL A 166 -0.58 13.89 7.77
CA VAL A 166 0.02 12.98 6.79
C VAL A 166 -0.11 13.59 5.39
N PRO A 167 1.01 13.96 4.77
CA PRO A 167 1.00 14.46 3.40
C PRO A 167 0.35 13.44 2.44
N LEU A 168 -0.59 13.92 1.64
CA LEU A 168 -1.22 13.17 0.55
C LEU A 168 -0.71 13.65 -0.80
N VAL A 169 -0.42 12.68 -1.69
CA VAL A 169 0.05 12.92 -3.06
C VAL A 169 -0.83 12.20 -4.07
#